data_632ec4bb4ef13e6fb2155b2b49dda397
#
_entry.id   632ec4bb4ef13e6fb2155b2b49dda397
#
_cell.length_a   1.000
_cell.length_b   1.000
_cell.length_c   1.000
_cell.angle_alpha   90.00
_cell.angle_beta   90.00
_cell.angle_gamma   90.00
#
_symmetry.space_group_name_H-M   'P 1'
#
loop_
_entity.id
_entity.type
_entity.pdbx_description
1 polymer ?
#
loop_
_entity_poly.entity_id
_entity_poly.type
_entity_poly.pdbx_seq_one_letter_code
_entity_poly.pdbx_strand_id
1 'polypeptide(L)'
;IVGREVGNHYLPTRKSPIHTWHEENNAVFVAAGLWQRPRYYPRGSEDMNSAVNREAANVRKNVGICDVTTLGKIDIKGPDAPEFLNRVYTNAWLKLPVGKARYGVMLREDGMVFDDGTTSRLSENHFHMTTTTAQAANVLSHLEYYLQVVWPDLDVNVLSTTEQWSGI
;
A
#
# COMPACT_ATOMS: atom_id res chain seq x y z
N ILE A 1 11.56 9.45 28.58
CA ILE A 1 12.03 8.74 27.37
C ILE A 1 12.24 9.80 26.31
N VAL A 2 13.50 9.98 25.91
CA VAL A 2 13.87 10.95 24.87
C VAL A 2 13.24 10.51 23.54
N GLY A 3 12.64 11.46 22.81
CA GLY A 3 12.07 11.21 21.48
C GLY A 3 10.64 10.70 21.44
N ARG A 4 9.94 10.62 22.57
CA ARG A 4 8.52 10.30 22.56
C ARG A 4 7.70 11.57 22.31
N GLU A 5 7.09 11.65 21.16
CA GLU A 5 6.19 12.74 20.82
C GLU A 5 4.81 12.53 21.45
N VAL A 6 4.21 13.64 21.91
CA VAL A 6 2.87 13.65 22.51
C VAL A 6 2.04 14.83 21.97
N GLY A 7 0.71 14.73 22.05
CA GLY A 7 -0.19 15.77 21.57
C GLY A 7 -0.16 15.91 20.04
N ASN A 8 -0.15 17.14 19.55
CA ASN A 8 -0.21 17.41 18.11
C ASN A 8 0.99 16.87 17.32
N HIS A 9 2.14 16.72 17.95
CA HIS A 9 3.34 16.15 17.33
C HIS A 9 3.27 14.62 17.12
N TYR A 10 2.30 13.97 17.74
CA TYR A 10 2.04 12.55 17.57
C TYR A 10 1.14 12.23 16.38
N LEU A 11 0.49 13.24 15.81
CA LEU A 11 -0.40 13.05 14.66
C LEU A 11 0.40 12.70 13.41
N PRO A 12 -0.09 11.76 12.58
CA PRO A 12 0.50 11.48 11.29
C PRO A 12 0.59 12.75 10.44
N THR A 13 1.70 12.92 9.75
CA THR A 13 1.98 14.13 8.98
C THR A 13 1.74 13.97 7.48
N ARG A 14 1.65 12.71 6.98
CA ARG A 14 1.43 12.42 5.57
C ARG A 14 -0.05 12.55 5.22
N LYS A 15 -0.32 13.28 4.15
CA LYS A 15 -1.66 13.54 3.63
C LYS A 15 -1.71 13.16 2.15
N SER A 16 -2.83 12.60 1.70
CA SER A 16 -3.03 12.33 0.27
C SER A 16 -3.22 13.65 -0.50
N PRO A 17 -2.99 13.68 -1.82
CA PRO A 17 -3.22 14.88 -2.63
C PRO A 17 -4.65 15.42 -2.58
N ILE A 18 -5.62 14.58 -2.28
CA ILE A 18 -7.04 14.95 -2.14
C ILE A 18 -7.49 15.13 -0.68
N HIS A 19 -6.53 15.28 0.25
CA HIS A 19 -6.84 15.39 1.69
C HIS A 19 -7.76 16.57 2.01
N THR A 20 -7.55 17.72 1.38
CA THR A 20 -8.41 18.91 1.56
C THR A 20 -9.86 18.62 1.17
N TRP A 21 -10.08 17.88 0.07
CA TRP A 21 -11.41 17.44 -0.31
C TRP A 21 -12.06 16.56 0.78
N HIS A 22 -11.29 15.68 1.40
CA HIS A 22 -11.80 14.86 2.50
C HIS A 22 -12.20 15.72 3.70
N GLU A 23 -11.39 16.74 4.06
CA GLU A 23 -11.70 17.68 5.14
C GLU A 23 -12.97 18.48 4.84
N GLU A 24 -13.10 19.01 3.63
CA GLU A 24 -14.28 19.75 3.15
C GLU A 24 -15.57 18.91 3.14
N ASN A 25 -15.44 17.60 2.99
CA ASN A 25 -16.55 16.64 3.04
C ASN A 25 -16.72 16.00 4.42
N ASN A 26 -16.16 16.59 5.47
CA ASN A 26 -16.28 16.16 6.86
C ASN A 26 -15.80 14.72 7.12
N ALA A 27 -14.76 14.27 6.44
CA ALA A 27 -14.17 12.97 6.70
C ALA A 27 -13.68 12.85 8.14
N VAL A 28 -13.94 11.73 8.76
CA VAL A 28 -13.28 11.34 10.01
C VAL A 28 -12.05 10.52 9.65
N PHE A 29 -10.90 10.92 10.17
CA PHE A 29 -9.62 10.30 9.82
C PHE A 29 -9.18 9.26 10.84
N VAL A 30 -8.37 8.33 10.39
CA VAL A 30 -7.64 7.35 11.20
C VAL A 30 -6.17 7.35 10.80
N ALA A 31 -5.30 7.16 11.80
CA ALA A 31 -3.88 6.98 11.55
C ALA A 31 -3.62 5.59 10.91
N ALA A 32 -2.91 5.57 9.79
CA ALA A 32 -2.40 4.37 9.15
C ALA A 32 -0.89 4.56 8.90
N GLY A 33 -0.05 4.05 9.81
CA GLY A 33 1.36 4.43 9.86
C GLY A 33 1.51 5.94 10.05
N LEU A 34 2.22 6.61 9.13
CA LEU A 34 2.38 8.06 9.14
C LEU A 34 1.29 8.82 8.35
N TRP A 35 0.32 8.14 7.81
CA TRP A 35 -0.72 8.73 6.99
C TRP A 35 -2.00 9.04 7.78
N GLN A 36 -2.64 10.18 7.45
CA GLN A 36 -4.03 10.43 7.78
C GLN A 36 -4.91 9.85 6.67
N ARG A 37 -5.64 8.78 7.00
CA ARG A 37 -6.51 8.08 6.06
C ARG A 37 -7.97 8.37 6.37
N PRO A 38 -8.81 8.77 5.39
CA PRO A 38 -10.24 8.92 5.63
C PRO A 38 -10.85 7.57 5.98
N ARG A 39 -11.68 7.54 7.03
CA ARG A 39 -12.31 6.34 7.56
C ARG A 39 -13.78 6.24 7.17
N TYR A 40 -14.53 7.32 7.32
CA TYR A 40 -15.94 7.45 6.97
C TYR A 40 -16.34 8.94 6.91
N TYR A 41 -17.52 9.22 6.34
CA TYR A 41 -18.05 10.56 6.14
C TYR A 41 -19.44 10.66 6.79
N PRO A 42 -19.56 11.16 8.03
CA PRO A 42 -20.84 11.28 8.71
C PRO A 42 -21.74 12.32 8.05
N ARG A 43 -23.04 12.11 8.08
CA ARG A 43 -24.08 13.07 7.69
C ARG A 43 -24.86 13.50 8.94
N GLY A 44 -24.83 14.80 9.26
CA GLY A 44 -25.45 15.30 10.47
C GLY A 44 -24.87 14.65 11.72
N SER A 45 -25.71 14.00 12.52
CA SER A 45 -25.34 13.35 13.79
C SER A 45 -25.09 11.84 13.66
N GLU A 46 -24.83 11.32 12.47
CA GLU A 46 -24.54 9.89 12.28
C GLU A 46 -23.35 9.45 13.11
N ASP A 47 -23.48 8.32 13.77
CA ASP A 47 -22.34 7.60 14.35
C ASP A 47 -21.56 6.84 13.25
N MET A 48 -20.40 6.30 13.61
CA MET A 48 -19.56 5.56 12.68
C MET A 48 -20.30 4.38 12.02
N ASN A 49 -21.06 3.60 12.78
CA ASN A 49 -21.72 2.41 12.26
C ASN A 49 -22.80 2.78 11.24
N SER A 50 -23.58 3.80 11.53
CA SER A 50 -24.63 4.32 10.65
C SER A 50 -24.03 4.85 9.34
N ALA A 51 -22.96 5.66 9.43
CA ALA A 51 -22.26 6.21 8.27
C ALA A 51 -21.66 5.09 7.39
N VAL A 52 -20.92 4.15 7.97
CA VAL A 52 -20.30 3.02 7.25
C VAL A 52 -21.35 2.14 6.58
N ASN A 53 -22.44 1.81 7.27
CA ASN A 53 -23.52 1.01 6.68
C ASN A 53 -24.19 1.72 5.49
N ARG A 54 -24.41 3.03 5.60
CA ARG A 54 -24.95 3.84 4.49
C ARG A 54 -23.99 3.88 3.30
N GLU A 55 -22.71 4.09 3.54
CA GLU A 55 -21.68 4.12 2.49
C GLU A 55 -21.58 2.76 1.79
N ALA A 56 -21.50 1.66 2.54
CA ALA A 56 -21.48 0.32 1.99
C ALA A 56 -22.75 -0.01 1.18
N ALA A 57 -23.94 0.40 1.66
CA ALA A 57 -25.19 0.23 0.92
C ALA A 57 -25.20 1.06 -0.37
N ASN A 58 -24.61 2.26 -0.36
CA ASN A 58 -24.48 3.07 -1.57
C ASN A 58 -23.60 2.40 -2.62
N VAL A 59 -22.44 1.85 -2.25
CA VAL A 59 -21.55 1.13 -3.17
C VAL A 59 -22.27 -0.07 -3.81
N ARG A 60 -23.15 -0.75 -3.09
CA ARG A 60 -23.92 -1.89 -3.62
C ARG A 60 -25.03 -1.49 -4.59
N LYS A 61 -25.63 -0.30 -4.43
CA LYS A 61 -26.76 0.17 -5.23
C LYS A 61 -26.34 1.09 -6.37
N ASN A 62 -25.22 1.78 -6.18
CA ASN A 62 -24.71 2.81 -7.07
C ASN A 62 -23.21 2.60 -7.31
N VAL A 63 -22.43 3.67 -7.17
CA VAL A 63 -20.97 3.65 -7.29
C VAL A 63 -20.35 4.33 -6.07
N GLY A 64 -19.15 3.89 -5.70
CA GLY A 64 -18.35 4.53 -4.66
C GLY A 64 -16.92 4.78 -5.13
N ILE A 65 -16.27 5.77 -4.53
CA ILE A 65 -14.86 6.09 -4.70
C ILE A 65 -14.15 5.84 -3.37
N CYS A 66 -12.96 5.27 -3.42
CA CYS A 66 -12.12 5.06 -2.24
C CYS A 66 -10.71 5.59 -2.50
N ASP A 67 -10.25 6.54 -1.69
CA ASP A 67 -8.85 6.98 -1.71
C ASP A 67 -7.96 5.88 -1.12
N VAL A 68 -7.20 5.21 -1.96
CA VAL A 68 -6.20 4.20 -1.60
C VAL A 68 -4.76 4.71 -1.78
N THR A 69 -4.58 6.01 -1.95
CA THR A 69 -3.26 6.65 -2.12
C THR A 69 -2.27 6.33 -1.01
N THR A 70 -2.77 6.04 0.18
CA THR A 70 -1.92 5.75 1.35
C THR A 70 -1.21 4.38 1.29
N LEU A 71 -1.61 3.48 0.40
CA LEU A 71 -0.91 2.20 0.20
C LEU A 71 0.54 2.46 -0.21
N GLY A 72 1.46 1.64 0.26
CA GLY A 72 2.82 1.63 -0.26
C GLY A 72 2.84 1.25 -1.74
N LYS A 73 3.73 1.86 -2.50
CA LYS A 73 3.95 1.57 -3.92
C LYS A 73 5.44 1.45 -4.18
N ILE A 74 5.83 0.36 -4.80
CA ILE A 74 7.22 0.05 -5.09
C ILE A 74 7.32 -0.40 -6.55
N ASP A 75 8.20 0.23 -7.30
CA ASP A 75 8.58 -0.23 -8.64
C ASP A 75 9.74 -1.22 -8.53
N ILE A 76 9.63 -2.33 -9.24
CA ILE A 76 10.67 -3.37 -9.33
C ILE A 76 11.03 -3.54 -10.79
N LYS A 77 12.29 -3.28 -11.13
CA LYS A 77 12.79 -3.25 -12.51
C LYS A 77 14.08 -4.04 -12.62
N GLY A 78 14.21 -4.77 -13.70
CA GLY A 78 15.41 -5.51 -14.05
C GLY A 78 15.10 -6.82 -14.76
N PRO A 79 16.05 -7.41 -15.45
CA PRO A 79 15.89 -8.70 -16.14
C PRO A 79 15.41 -9.80 -15.19
N ASP A 80 15.89 -9.79 -13.94
CA ASP A 80 15.58 -10.81 -12.94
C ASP A 80 14.40 -10.43 -12.03
N ALA A 81 13.69 -9.34 -12.31
CA ALA A 81 12.53 -8.91 -11.53
C ALA A 81 11.41 -9.98 -11.40
N PRO A 82 11.06 -10.76 -12.47
CA PRO A 82 10.09 -11.84 -12.34
C PRO A 82 10.55 -12.96 -11.40
N GLU A 83 11.82 -13.33 -11.47
CA GLU A 83 12.42 -14.35 -10.61
C GLU A 83 12.51 -13.87 -9.16
N PHE A 84 12.96 -12.65 -8.94
CA PHE A 84 13.02 -12.04 -7.62
C PHE A 84 11.65 -12.06 -6.92
N LEU A 85 10.61 -11.58 -7.62
CA LEU A 85 9.24 -11.60 -7.09
C LEU A 85 8.75 -13.03 -6.81
N ASN A 86 9.14 -13.99 -7.64
CA ASN A 86 8.78 -15.39 -7.45
C ASN A 86 9.44 -16.01 -6.20
N ARG A 87 10.56 -15.46 -5.73
CA ARG A 87 11.24 -15.88 -4.49
C ARG A 87 10.66 -15.23 -3.24
N VAL A 88 10.27 -13.96 -3.31
CA VAL A 88 9.78 -13.23 -2.12
C VAL A 88 8.29 -13.43 -1.85
N TYR A 89 7.51 -13.84 -2.84
CA TYR A 89 6.08 -14.09 -2.70
C TYR A 89 5.74 -15.57 -2.79
N THR A 90 4.60 -15.94 -2.24
CA THR A 90 4.05 -17.31 -2.36
C THR A 90 3.46 -17.61 -3.75
N ASN A 91 3.37 -16.63 -4.63
CA ASN A 91 2.69 -16.68 -5.91
C ASN A 91 3.67 -16.86 -7.09
N ALA A 92 3.17 -17.39 -8.21
CA ALA A 92 3.98 -17.64 -9.41
C ALA A 92 4.06 -16.39 -10.31
N TRP A 93 5.00 -15.50 -10.05
CA TRP A 93 5.17 -14.25 -10.79
C TRP A 93 5.80 -14.41 -12.17
N LEU A 94 6.66 -15.40 -12.36
CA LEU A 94 7.21 -15.76 -13.67
C LEU A 94 6.14 -15.99 -14.74
N LYS A 95 4.97 -16.49 -14.34
CA LYS A 95 3.83 -16.77 -15.21
C LYS A 95 2.81 -15.64 -15.33
N LEU A 96 3.05 -14.49 -14.70
CA LEU A 96 2.13 -13.35 -14.82
C LEU A 96 2.33 -12.68 -16.19
N PRO A 97 1.31 -12.62 -17.06
CA PRO A 97 1.44 -11.93 -18.35
C PRO A 97 1.60 -10.42 -18.18
N VAL A 98 2.28 -9.78 -19.13
CA VAL A 98 2.35 -8.31 -19.22
C VAL A 98 0.93 -7.72 -19.32
N GLY A 99 0.68 -6.61 -18.65
CA GLY A 99 -0.62 -5.94 -18.56
C GLY A 99 -1.60 -6.61 -17.59
N LYS A 100 -1.16 -7.60 -16.81
CA LYS A 100 -1.99 -8.25 -15.78
C LYS A 100 -1.49 -7.92 -14.38
N ALA A 101 -2.41 -7.98 -13.43
CA ALA A 101 -2.15 -7.85 -12.01
C ALA A 101 -2.50 -9.15 -11.27
N ARG A 102 -1.84 -9.35 -10.14
CA ARG A 102 -2.09 -10.48 -9.24
C ARG A 102 -1.96 -10.01 -7.81
N TYR A 103 -2.90 -10.44 -6.97
CA TYR A 103 -2.77 -10.35 -5.52
C TYR A 103 -1.77 -11.40 -5.03
N GLY A 104 -0.90 -11.00 -4.13
CA GLY A 104 0.14 -11.87 -3.58
C GLY A 104 0.29 -11.72 -2.08
N VAL A 105 0.82 -12.76 -1.46
CA VAL A 105 1.14 -12.81 -0.03
C VAL A 105 2.63 -13.03 0.13
N MET A 106 3.27 -12.18 0.91
CA MET A 106 4.67 -12.27 1.30
C MET A 106 4.75 -12.87 2.70
N LEU A 107 5.62 -13.83 2.89
CA LEU A 107 5.84 -14.49 4.18
C LEU A 107 7.22 -14.15 4.74
N ARG A 108 7.33 -14.21 6.05
CA ARG A 108 8.62 -14.27 6.74
C ARG A 108 9.18 -15.69 6.70
N GLU A 109 10.43 -15.87 7.10
CA GLU A 109 11.11 -17.17 7.15
C GLU A 109 10.43 -18.17 8.10
N ASP A 110 9.70 -17.68 9.11
CA ASP A 110 8.91 -18.49 10.03
C ASP A 110 7.54 -18.92 9.46
N GLY A 111 7.24 -18.52 8.20
CA GLY A 111 5.97 -18.83 7.53
C GLY A 111 4.81 -17.90 7.89
N MET A 112 5.02 -16.91 8.77
CA MET A 112 3.99 -15.93 9.12
C MET A 112 3.87 -14.87 8.04
N VAL A 113 2.65 -14.38 7.81
CA VAL A 113 2.40 -13.29 6.85
C VAL A 113 3.22 -12.06 7.23
N PHE A 114 4.00 -11.57 6.28
CA PHE A 114 4.76 -10.33 6.41
C PHE A 114 3.99 -9.14 5.85
N ASP A 115 3.52 -9.25 4.62
CA ASP A 115 2.67 -8.27 3.95
C ASP A 115 1.88 -8.93 2.81
N ASP A 116 0.94 -8.19 2.26
CA ASP A 116 0.14 -8.58 1.11
C ASP A 116 -0.13 -7.37 0.20
N GLY A 117 -0.48 -7.64 -1.04
CA GLY A 117 -0.79 -6.55 -1.96
C GLY A 117 -0.96 -7.03 -3.39
N THR A 118 -1.23 -6.08 -4.27
CA THR A 118 -1.39 -6.33 -5.70
C THR A 118 -0.12 -5.92 -6.44
N THR A 119 0.38 -6.80 -7.30
CA THR A 119 1.50 -6.51 -8.18
C THR A 119 1.05 -6.61 -9.63
N SER A 120 1.31 -5.55 -10.39
CA SER A 120 1.01 -5.43 -11.81
C SER A 120 2.29 -5.58 -12.63
N ARG A 121 2.27 -6.40 -13.68
CA ARG A 121 3.38 -6.49 -14.64
C ARG A 121 3.15 -5.47 -15.76
N LEU A 122 3.92 -4.38 -15.74
CA LEU A 122 3.78 -3.27 -16.70
C LEU A 122 4.52 -3.53 -18.01
N SER A 123 5.67 -4.21 -17.94
CA SER A 123 6.43 -4.71 -19.09
C SER A 123 7.16 -6.00 -18.72
N GLU A 124 7.95 -6.55 -19.62
CA GLU A 124 8.71 -7.80 -19.39
C GLU A 124 9.51 -7.73 -18.07
N ASN A 125 10.18 -6.61 -17.82
CA ASN A 125 11.13 -6.39 -16.74
C ASN A 125 10.70 -5.28 -15.78
N HIS A 126 9.41 -4.91 -15.75
CA HIS A 126 8.90 -3.84 -14.87
C HIS A 126 7.60 -4.28 -14.19
N PHE A 127 7.65 -4.28 -12.87
CA PHE A 127 6.49 -4.55 -12.00
C PHE A 127 6.25 -3.35 -11.09
N HIS A 128 4.97 -3.09 -10.84
CA HIS A 128 4.50 -2.11 -9.87
C HIS A 128 3.71 -2.84 -8.79
N MET A 129 4.20 -2.82 -7.56
CA MET A 129 3.56 -3.49 -6.44
C MET A 129 2.98 -2.50 -5.43
N THR A 130 1.87 -2.88 -4.81
CA THR A 130 1.32 -2.19 -3.65
C THR A 130 1.59 -2.98 -2.38
N THR A 131 1.66 -2.29 -1.24
CA THR A 131 1.85 -2.88 0.09
C THR A 131 0.83 -2.31 1.06
N THR A 132 0.66 -2.95 2.21
CA THR A 132 -0.06 -2.35 3.33
C THR A 132 0.55 -0.99 3.68
N THR A 133 -0.30 0.00 3.94
CA THR A 133 0.11 1.40 4.21
C THR A 133 1.20 1.51 5.27
N ALA A 134 1.00 0.88 6.42
CA ALA A 134 1.92 0.95 7.55
C ALA A 134 3.22 0.15 7.33
N GLN A 135 3.21 -0.81 6.41
CA GLN A 135 4.34 -1.71 6.15
C GLN A 135 5.22 -1.27 4.97
N ALA A 136 4.87 -0.21 4.25
CA ALA A 136 5.58 0.20 3.04
C ALA A 136 7.10 0.30 3.19
N ALA A 137 7.58 0.92 4.27
CA ALA A 137 9.01 1.06 4.54
C ALA A 137 9.66 -0.28 4.91
N ASN A 138 8.98 -1.11 5.72
CA ASN A 138 9.50 -2.41 6.12
C ASN A 138 9.60 -3.37 4.93
N VAL A 139 8.59 -3.35 4.03
CA VAL A 139 8.64 -4.14 2.80
C VAL A 139 9.78 -3.68 1.90
N LEU A 140 9.97 -2.38 1.70
CA LEU A 140 11.10 -1.88 0.93
C LEU A 140 12.44 -2.36 1.49
N SER A 141 12.67 -2.18 2.80
CA SER A 141 13.90 -2.63 3.47
C SER A 141 14.09 -4.15 3.37
N HIS A 142 13.01 -4.93 3.43
CA HIS A 142 13.04 -6.38 3.26
C HIS A 142 13.49 -6.77 1.84
N LEU A 143 12.94 -6.12 0.82
CA LEU A 143 13.33 -6.35 -0.57
C LEU A 143 14.80 -5.96 -0.82
N GLU A 144 15.22 -4.81 -0.31
CA GLU A 144 16.62 -4.35 -0.40
C GLU A 144 17.59 -5.30 0.31
N TYR A 145 17.22 -5.82 1.47
CA TYR A 145 18.04 -6.82 2.19
C TYR A 145 18.26 -8.07 1.35
N TYR A 146 17.21 -8.61 0.74
CA TYR A 146 17.35 -9.80 -0.11
C TYR A 146 18.21 -9.54 -1.34
N LEU A 147 18.08 -8.39 -1.98
CA LEU A 147 18.88 -8.04 -3.15
C LEU A 147 20.34 -7.75 -2.80
N GLN A 148 20.60 -7.12 -1.66
CA GLN A 148 21.97 -6.72 -1.31
C GLN A 148 22.75 -7.81 -0.58
N VAL A 149 22.08 -8.70 0.15
CA VAL A 149 22.72 -9.66 1.05
C VAL A 149 22.50 -11.11 0.64
N VAL A 150 21.26 -11.48 0.30
CA VAL A 150 20.91 -12.90 0.07
C VAL A 150 21.08 -13.31 -1.38
N TRP A 151 20.67 -12.44 -2.32
CA TRP A 151 20.73 -12.67 -3.78
C TRP A 151 21.38 -11.51 -4.53
N PRO A 152 22.64 -11.15 -4.20
CA PRO A 152 23.30 -9.99 -4.77
C PRO A 152 23.61 -10.11 -6.28
N ASP A 153 23.51 -11.32 -6.82
CA ASP A 153 23.75 -11.60 -8.25
C ASP A 153 22.53 -11.30 -9.13
N LEU A 154 21.35 -11.02 -8.55
CA LEU A 154 20.17 -10.67 -9.33
C LEU A 154 20.23 -9.21 -9.82
N ASP A 155 20.03 -9.05 -11.13
CA ASP A 155 19.92 -7.72 -11.76
C ASP A 155 18.52 -7.14 -11.58
N VAL A 156 18.28 -6.56 -10.40
CA VAL A 156 17.01 -5.99 -9.99
C VAL A 156 17.23 -4.68 -9.25
N ASN A 157 16.42 -3.69 -9.58
CA ASN A 157 16.33 -2.41 -8.87
C ASN A 157 14.95 -2.27 -8.23
N VAL A 158 14.91 -1.82 -6.98
CA VAL A 158 13.67 -1.49 -6.25
C VAL A 158 13.64 0.01 -5.95
N LEU A 159 12.48 0.62 -6.13
CA LEU A 159 12.30 2.06 -5.91
C LEU A 159 10.94 2.31 -5.27
N SER A 160 10.92 3.01 -4.12
CA SER A 160 9.68 3.50 -3.56
C SER A 160 9.08 4.59 -4.44
N THR A 161 7.84 4.38 -4.88
CA THR A 161 7.05 5.33 -5.67
C THR A 161 5.79 5.75 -4.91
N THR A 162 5.75 5.51 -3.60
CA THR A 162 4.59 5.71 -2.72
C THR A 162 4.01 7.12 -2.84
N GLU A 163 4.84 8.14 -2.94
CA GLU A 163 4.40 9.53 -3.00
C GLU A 163 4.30 10.08 -4.44
N GLN A 164 4.62 9.27 -5.44
CA GLN A 164 4.56 9.65 -6.85
C GLN A 164 3.21 9.33 -7.50
N TRP A 165 2.44 8.43 -6.91
CA TRP A 165 1.17 7.95 -7.44
C TRP A 165 0.03 8.11 -6.44
N SER A 166 -1.08 8.64 -6.92
CA SER A 166 -2.36 8.58 -6.22
C SER A 166 -3.15 7.38 -6.70
N GLY A 167 -3.84 6.70 -5.77
CA GLY A 167 -4.72 5.56 -6.06
C GLY A 167 -6.16 5.89 -5.69
N ILE A 168 -7.08 5.65 -6.60
CA ILE A 168 -8.52 5.81 -6.37
C ILE A 168 -9.24 4.57 -6.89
#